data_b840fa6e5bd506d4dfe1b19595bd31b7
#
_entry.id   b840fa6e5bd506d4dfe1b19595bd31b7
#
_cell.length_a   1.000
_cell.length_b   1.000
_cell.length_c   1.000
_cell.angle_alpha   90.00
_cell.angle_beta   90.00
_cell.angle_gamma   90.00
#
_symmetry.space_group_name_H-M   'P 1'
#
loop_
_entity.id
_entity.type
_entity.pdbx_description
1 polymer ?
#
loop_
_entity_poly.entity_id
_entity_poly.type
_entity_poly.pdbx_seq_one_letter_code
_entity_poly.pdbx_strand_id
1 'polypeptide(L)'
;MIKYNCSISERGVSWGLVGESVKENDTVENLDRLFKAAKGGGYEVFISPHYLYPADQAWGFGGAAERMMLEGKEFFRPDPLSLEGLDSSGADWLDRYRPYIEDGKTVVVSPHKVWGPQTNDLVLQLRKRRIGRVILSGMLANLCVESHLRELIEQGFEVAVVKDATAGPRHPDLGDGYEAAVVNYNFIANAVLTTEEVVAAML
;
A
#
# COMPACT_ATOMS: atom_id res chain seq x y z
N MET A 1 14.14 15.25 8.50
CA MET A 1 14.46 14.02 9.26
C MET A 1 14.27 12.83 8.33
N ILE A 2 15.16 11.86 8.36
CA ILE A 2 15.27 10.84 7.32
C ILE A 2 14.44 9.64 7.74
N LYS A 3 13.45 9.26 6.93
CA LYS A 3 12.59 8.11 7.20
C LYS A 3 13.26 6.85 6.68
N TYR A 4 13.55 5.94 7.58
CA TYR A 4 14.19 4.67 7.29
C TYR A 4 13.15 3.56 7.17
N ASN A 5 13.41 2.59 6.29
CA ASN A 5 12.70 1.30 6.21
C ASN A 5 11.25 1.30 5.69
N CYS A 6 10.77 2.37 5.04
CA CYS A 6 9.53 2.34 4.28
C CYS A 6 9.83 1.84 2.85
N SER A 7 9.02 0.92 2.32
CA SER A 7 9.24 0.30 1.00
C SER A 7 9.30 1.30 -0.17
N ILE A 8 8.62 2.44 -0.05
CA ILE A 8 8.62 3.49 -1.08
C ILE A 8 9.71 4.56 -0.87
N SER A 9 10.51 4.45 0.18
CA SER A 9 11.59 5.38 0.49
C SER A 9 12.92 4.90 -0.08
N GLU A 10 13.71 5.80 -0.69
CA GLU A 10 15.09 5.53 -1.15
C GLU A 10 16.03 4.99 -0.08
N ARG A 11 15.62 5.06 1.18
CA ARG A 11 16.37 4.55 2.35
C ARG A 11 15.70 3.32 2.97
N GLY A 12 14.63 2.83 2.36
CA GLY A 12 13.95 1.60 2.80
C GLY A 12 14.79 0.36 2.51
N VAL A 13 14.60 -0.67 3.31
CA VAL A 13 15.31 -1.96 3.17
C VAL A 13 15.05 -2.57 1.79
N SER A 14 13.84 -2.46 1.28
CA SER A 14 13.42 -3.00 -0.02
C SER A 14 13.82 -2.13 -1.22
N TRP A 15 14.40 -0.92 -1.01
CA TRP A 15 14.65 0.01 -2.11
C TRP A 15 15.50 -0.57 -3.25
N GLY A 16 16.50 -1.40 -2.91
CA GLY A 16 17.32 -2.08 -3.91
C GLY A 16 16.54 -2.99 -4.87
N LEU A 17 15.35 -3.44 -4.45
CA LEU A 17 14.48 -4.30 -5.26
C LEU A 17 13.36 -3.51 -5.95
N VAL A 18 12.87 -2.44 -5.35
CA VAL A 18 11.67 -1.73 -5.83
C VAL A 18 11.95 -0.38 -6.46
N GLY A 19 13.09 0.22 -6.18
CA GLY A 19 13.38 1.62 -6.54
C GLY A 19 13.34 1.91 -8.03
N GLU A 20 13.76 0.96 -8.88
CA GLU A 20 13.69 1.10 -10.32
C GLU A 20 12.22 1.15 -10.79
N SER A 21 11.40 0.19 -10.35
CA SER A 21 9.97 0.16 -10.65
C SER A 21 9.23 1.40 -10.15
N VAL A 22 9.57 1.90 -8.94
CA VAL A 22 9.00 3.15 -8.39
C VAL A 22 9.31 4.35 -9.28
N LYS A 23 10.54 4.45 -9.78
CA LYS A 23 10.98 5.55 -10.65
C LYS A 23 10.36 5.47 -12.04
N GLU A 24 10.36 4.30 -12.66
CA GLU A 24 9.81 4.12 -14.00
C GLU A 24 8.31 4.39 -14.08
N ASN A 25 7.57 4.04 -13.03
CA ASN A 25 6.14 4.27 -12.95
C ASN A 25 5.76 5.64 -12.38
N ASP A 26 6.72 6.48 -12.01
CA ASP A 26 6.48 7.73 -11.28
C ASP A 26 5.55 7.54 -10.06
N THR A 27 5.64 6.38 -9.40
CA THR A 27 4.67 5.91 -8.40
C THR A 27 4.42 6.93 -7.29
N VAL A 28 5.49 7.57 -6.80
CA VAL A 28 5.38 8.58 -5.72
C VAL A 28 4.59 9.80 -6.18
N GLU A 29 4.83 10.28 -7.39
CA GLU A 29 4.13 11.44 -7.95
C GLU A 29 2.68 11.08 -8.29
N ASN A 30 2.45 9.91 -8.87
CA ASN A 30 1.12 9.44 -9.21
C ASN A 30 0.24 9.24 -7.98
N LEU A 31 0.77 8.71 -6.88
CA LEU A 31 0.05 8.64 -5.61
C LEU A 31 -0.33 10.03 -5.08
N ASP A 32 0.55 11.01 -5.18
CA ASP A 32 0.25 12.40 -4.79
C ASP A 32 -0.88 13.01 -5.64
N ARG A 33 -0.86 12.77 -6.96
CA ARG A 33 -1.93 13.19 -7.88
C ARG A 33 -3.27 12.56 -7.52
N LEU A 34 -3.28 11.25 -7.19
CA LEU A 34 -4.49 10.55 -6.75
C LEU A 34 -5.02 11.11 -5.43
N PHE A 35 -4.18 11.36 -4.44
CA PHE A 35 -4.59 12.01 -3.19
C PHE A 35 -5.23 13.37 -3.45
N LYS A 36 -4.58 14.22 -4.25
CA LYS A 36 -5.11 15.54 -4.62
C LYS A 36 -6.47 15.46 -5.28
N ALA A 37 -6.61 14.59 -6.29
CA ALA A 37 -7.86 14.41 -7.01
C ALA A 37 -8.97 13.87 -6.10
N ALA A 38 -8.69 12.85 -5.29
CA ALA A 38 -9.66 12.29 -4.36
C ALA A 38 -10.15 13.32 -3.33
N LYS A 39 -9.23 14.09 -2.73
CA LYS A 39 -9.60 15.12 -1.76
C LYS A 39 -10.34 16.28 -2.40
N GLY A 40 -9.92 16.72 -3.60
CA GLY A 40 -10.58 17.79 -4.36
C GLY A 40 -11.97 17.40 -4.81
N GLY A 41 -12.19 16.16 -5.24
CA GLY A 41 -13.46 15.62 -5.66
C GLY A 41 -14.38 15.15 -4.53
N GLY A 42 -13.94 15.22 -3.28
CA GLY A 42 -14.74 14.81 -2.11
C GLY A 42 -14.88 13.31 -1.94
N TYR A 43 -13.99 12.52 -2.56
CA TYR A 43 -13.97 11.07 -2.38
C TYR A 43 -13.43 10.66 -1.02
N GLU A 44 -13.95 9.58 -0.45
CA GLU A 44 -13.42 9.02 0.77
C GLU A 44 -12.08 8.32 0.51
N VAL A 45 -11.09 8.61 1.35
CA VAL A 45 -9.75 8.03 1.27
C VAL A 45 -9.54 7.08 2.43
N PHE A 46 -9.06 5.87 2.12
CA PHE A 46 -8.71 4.83 3.08
C PHE A 46 -7.24 4.49 2.97
N ILE A 47 -6.58 4.37 4.10
CA ILE A 47 -5.21 3.86 4.20
C ILE A 47 -5.25 2.54 4.93
N SER A 48 -4.73 1.48 4.29
CA SER A 48 -4.53 0.15 4.87
C SER A 48 -3.04 -0.02 5.15
N PRO A 49 -2.57 0.33 6.35
CA PRO A 49 -1.15 0.29 6.67
C PRO A 49 -0.68 -1.11 6.99
N HIS A 50 0.59 -1.38 6.71
CA HIS A 50 1.29 -2.57 7.17
C HIS A 50 2.13 -2.20 8.39
N TYR A 51 1.83 -2.76 9.56
CA TYR A 51 2.65 -2.56 10.76
C TYR A 51 3.04 -3.89 11.40
N LEU A 52 4.34 -3.99 11.71
CA LEU A 52 4.90 -5.04 12.54
C LEU A 52 5.28 -4.45 13.90
N TYR A 53 5.02 -5.19 14.97
CA TYR A 53 5.27 -4.79 16.34
C TYR A 53 6.35 -5.66 16.99
N PRO A 54 6.90 -5.28 18.15
CA PRO A 54 7.90 -6.08 18.85
C PRO A 54 7.49 -7.55 19.08
N ALA A 55 6.21 -7.79 19.38
CA ALA A 55 5.69 -9.14 19.58
C ALA A 55 5.73 -10.01 18.31
N ASP A 56 5.62 -9.40 17.12
CA ASP A 56 5.62 -10.11 15.84
C ASP A 56 7.00 -10.68 15.51
N GLN A 57 8.07 -10.20 16.15
CA GLN A 57 9.44 -10.73 16.00
C GLN A 57 9.58 -12.20 16.46
N ALA A 58 8.63 -12.69 17.26
CA ALA A 58 8.60 -14.08 17.72
C ALA A 58 7.88 -15.03 16.75
N TRP A 59 7.42 -14.55 15.60
CA TRP A 59 6.70 -15.39 14.64
C TRP A 59 7.60 -16.50 14.07
N GLY A 60 7.04 -17.72 14.05
CA GLY A 60 7.57 -18.84 13.29
C GLY A 60 6.84 -19.00 11.94
N PHE A 61 7.32 -19.90 11.11
CA PHE A 61 6.69 -20.31 9.85
C PHE A 61 6.58 -19.23 8.76
N GLY A 62 7.29 -18.11 8.90
CA GLY A 62 7.29 -17.02 7.92
C GLY A 62 7.82 -17.43 6.54
N GLY A 63 7.20 -16.90 5.48
CA GLY A 63 7.71 -16.97 4.11
C GLY A 63 8.99 -16.16 3.91
N ALA A 64 9.61 -16.25 2.73
CA ALA A 64 10.89 -15.57 2.46
C ALA A 64 10.82 -14.05 2.63
N ALA A 65 9.83 -13.40 2.02
CA ALA A 65 9.66 -11.95 2.12
C ALA A 65 9.25 -11.50 3.53
N GLU A 66 8.47 -12.31 4.25
CA GLU A 66 8.07 -12.04 5.63
C GLU A 66 9.29 -12.04 6.59
N ARG A 67 10.18 -13.03 6.44
CA ARG A 67 11.45 -13.06 7.19
C ARG A 67 12.31 -11.84 6.89
N MET A 68 12.44 -11.46 5.62
CA MET A 68 13.20 -10.27 5.23
C MET A 68 12.65 -9.00 5.88
N MET A 69 11.33 -8.83 5.91
CA MET A 69 10.67 -7.68 6.55
C MET A 69 10.92 -7.64 8.06
N LEU A 70 10.83 -8.79 8.73
CA LEU A 70 11.08 -8.90 10.16
C LEU A 70 12.55 -8.60 10.51
N GLU A 71 13.49 -9.19 9.79
CA GLU A 71 14.93 -8.97 9.97
C GLU A 71 15.32 -7.51 9.67
N GLY A 72 14.80 -6.96 8.60
CA GLY A 72 15.04 -5.58 8.18
C GLY A 72 14.29 -4.52 8.98
N LYS A 73 13.38 -4.93 9.86
CA LYS A 73 12.44 -4.04 10.57
C LYS A 73 11.65 -3.13 9.63
N GLU A 74 11.35 -3.62 8.43
CA GLU A 74 10.47 -2.93 7.50
C GLU A 74 9.05 -2.90 8.08
N PHE A 75 8.34 -1.78 7.95
CA PHE A 75 7.02 -1.55 8.56
C PHE A 75 7.00 -1.65 10.10
N PHE A 76 8.15 -1.65 10.75
CA PHE A 76 8.24 -1.83 12.19
C PHE A 76 7.80 -0.58 12.94
N ARG A 77 6.82 -0.75 13.81
CA ARG A 77 6.33 0.24 14.76
C ARG A 77 6.71 -0.19 16.18
N PRO A 78 7.47 0.65 16.92
CA PRO A 78 8.02 0.23 18.24
C PRO A 78 6.95 0.01 19.30
N ASP A 79 5.85 0.75 19.28
CA ASP A 79 4.76 0.64 20.26
C ASP A 79 3.39 0.61 19.55
N PRO A 80 2.54 -0.41 19.80
CA PRO A 80 1.19 -0.48 19.24
C PRO A 80 0.22 0.53 19.83
N LEU A 81 0.48 1.06 21.02
CA LEU A 81 -0.43 1.92 21.78
C LEU A 81 -0.02 3.39 21.84
N SER A 82 1.21 3.70 21.42
CA SER A 82 1.79 5.05 21.45
C SER A 82 2.27 5.47 20.07
N LEU A 83 2.28 6.77 19.81
CA LEU A 83 2.92 7.37 18.65
C LEU A 83 4.43 7.66 18.88
N GLU A 84 4.92 7.39 20.10
CA GLU A 84 6.33 7.55 20.41
C GLU A 84 7.18 6.61 19.53
N GLY A 85 8.22 7.15 18.91
CA GLY A 85 9.10 6.42 18.01
C GLY A 85 8.49 6.06 16.64
N LEU A 86 7.25 6.50 16.32
CA LEU A 86 6.67 6.31 15.00
C LEU A 86 7.42 7.14 13.94
N ASP A 87 7.70 8.39 14.27
CA ASP A 87 8.47 9.28 13.41
C ASP A 87 9.82 8.66 13.04
N SER A 88 10.08 8.58 11.76
CA SER A 88 11.30 7.96 11.21
C SER A 88 11.42 6.45 11.42
N SER A 89 10.37 5.76 11.87
CA SER A 89 10.30 4.30 11.88
C SER A 89 10.00 3.75 10.48
N GLY A 90 10.09 2.43 10.31
CA GLY A 90 9.67 1.74 9.08
C GLY A 90 8.17 1.83 8.79
N ALA A 91 7.38 2.21 9.79
CA ALA A 91 5.92 2.34 9.72
C ALA A 91 5.44 3.77 9.43
N ASP A 92 6.35 4.75 9.31
CA ASP A 92 5.98 6.15 9.14
C ASP A 92 5.59 6.50 7.69
N TRP A 93 4.76 7.53 7.54
CA TRP A 93 4.34 8.05 6.23
C TRP A 93 5.45 8.85 5.55
N LEU A 94 5.43 8.94 4.22
CA LEU A 94 6.19 9.98 3.53
C LEU A 94 5.62 11.36 3.88
N ASP A 95 6.50 12.34 4.12
CA ASP A 95 6.10 13.70 4.52
C ASP A 95 5.13 14.33 3.54
N ARG A 96 5.30 14.07 2.24
CA ARG A 96 4.44 14.60 1.20
C ARG A 96 2.99 14.10 1.28
N TYR A 97 2.74 12.92 1.89
CA TYR A 97 1.39 12.36 2.03
C TYR A 97 0.72 12.69 3.35
N ARG A 98 1.47 13.15 4.36
CA ARG A 98 0.91 13.50 5.69
C ARG A 98 -0.28 14.46 5.61
N PRO A 99 -0.27 15.54 4.79
CA PRO A 99 -1.40 16.46 4.72
C PRO A 99 -2.70 15.80 4.26
N TYR A 100 -2.62 14.70 3.50
CA TYR A 100 -3.80 13.96 3.05
C TYR A 100 -4.22 12.87 4.02
N ILE A 101 -3.28 12.29 4.77
CA ILE A 101 -3.53 11.17 5.68
C ILE A 101 -3.99 11.68 7.05
N GLU A 102 -3.34 12.72 7.55
CA GLU A 102 -3.57 13.28 8.90
C GLU A 102 -4.57 14.46 8.90
N ASP A 103 -5.41 14.56 7.88
CA ASP A 103 -6.40 15.64 7.70
C ASP A 103 -7.68 15.49 8.53
N GLY A 104 -7.78 14.44 9.35
CA GLY A 104 -8.96 14.14 10.16
C GLY A 104 -10.16 13.60 9.37
N LYS A 105 -10.04 13.41 8.06
CA LYS A 105 -11.09 12.88 7.16
C LYS A 105 -10.70 11.54 6.55
N THR A 106 -9.43 11.29 6.35
CA THR A 106 -8.92 10.00 5.87
C THR A 106 -9.13 8.91 6.91
N VAL A 107 -9.65 7.78 6.48
CA VAL A 107 -9.83 6.61 7.32
C VAL A 107 -8.55 5.79 7.30
N VAL A 108 -7.78 5.84 8.37
CA VAL A 108 -6.65 4.93 8.57
C VAL A 108 -7.21 3.71 9.30
N VAL A 109 -7.32 2.58 8.59
CA VAL A 109 -7.83 1.34 9.19
C VAL A 109 -6.77 0.68 10.08
N SER A 110 -7.17 -0.29 10.89
CA SER A 110 -6.19 -1.07 11.66
C SER A 110 -5.16 -1.72 10.73
N PRO A 111 -3.91 -1.89 11.17
CA PRO A 111 -2.87 -2.40 10.27
C PRO A 111 -3.10 -3.86 9.88
N HIS A 112 -2.87 -4.17 8.61
CA HIS A 112 -2.73 -5.56 8.20
C HIS A 112 -1.35 -6.09 8.59
N LYS A 113 -1.22 -7.42 8.66
CA LYS A 113 -0.03 -8.04 9.24
C LYS A 113 0.91 -8.65 8.22
N VAL A 114 0.41 -9.27 7.17
CA VAL A 114 1.27 -9.88 6.15
C VAL A 114 1.00 -9.25 4.79
N TRP A 115 -0.03 -9.68 4.06
CA TRP A 115 -0.21 -9.19 2.69
C TRP A 115 -1.52 -8.45 2.46
N GLY A 116 -2.61 -8.96 2.96
CA GLY A 116 -3.94 -8.49 2.61
C GLY A 116 -4.76 -8.00 3.81
N PRO A 117 -5.97 -7.48 3.53
CA PRO A 117 -6.81 -6.88 4.56
C PRO A 117 -7.58 -7.90 5.41
N GLN A 118 -7.28 -9.20 5.31
CA GLN A 118 -7.93 -10.24 6.09
C GLN A 118 -7.72 -10.08 7.60
N THR A 119 -6.65 -9.39 7.98
CA THR A 119 -6.27 -9.16 9.39
C THR A 119 -6.61 -7.76 9.89
N ASN A 120 -7.31 -6.94 9.10
CA ASN A 120 -7.70 -5.59 9.49
C ASN A 120 -9.19 -5.30 9.27
N ASP A 121 -9.62 -4.09 9.56
CA ASP A 121 -11.02 -3.69 9.48
C ASP A 121 -11.42 -2.97 8.17
N LEU A 122 -10.60 -3.02 7.11
CA LEU A 122 -10.86 -2.31 5.85
C LEU A 122 -12.24 -2.66 5.28
N VAL A 123 -12.53 -3.95 5.13
CA VAL A 123 -13.81 -4.43 4.57
C VAL A 123 -14.99 -3.96 5.42
N LEU A 124 -14.85 -4.01 6.76
CA LEU A 124 -15.88 -3.50 7.67
C LEU A 124 -16.12 -2.00 7.46
N GLN A 125 -15.06 -1.20 7.38
CA GLN A 125 -15.16 0.24 7.18
C GLN A 125 -15.84 0.59 5.84
N LEU A 126 -15.45 -0.07 4.76
CA LEU A 126 -16.07 0.11 3.44
C LEU A 126 -17.57 -0.22 3.48
N ARG A 127 -17.93 -1.38 4.06
CA ARG A 127 -19.34 -1.83 4.19
C ARG A 127 -20.18 -0.88 5.03
N LYS A 128 -19.67 -0.43 6.18
CA LYS A 128 -20.38 0.51 7.07
C LYS A 128 -20.64 1.85 6.39
N ARG A 129 -19.82 2.24 5.43
CA ARG A 129 -19.95 3.47 4.63
C ARG A 129 -20.71 3.24 3.30
N ARG A 130 -21.19 2.01 3.05
CA ARG A 130 -21.93 1.62 1.84
C ARG A 130 -21.12 1.84 0.55
N ILE A 131 -19.81 1.71 0.64
CA ILE A 131 -18.92 1.76 -0.50
C ILE A 131 -18.93 0.40 -1.19
N GLY A 132 -19.21 0.37 -2.50
CA GLY A 132 -19.20 -0.84 -3.31
C GLY A 132 -18.12 -0.83 -4.39
N ARG A 133 -17.50 0.34 -4.63
CA ARG A 133 -16.45 0.54 -5.66
C ARG A 133 -15.19 1.10 -5.04
N VAL A 134 -14.07 0.52 -5.37
CA VAL A 134 -12.77 0.87 -4.78
C VAL A 134 -11.77 1.14 -5.91
N ILE A 135 -11.04 2.25 -5.79
CA ILE A 135 -9.85 2.52 -6.58
C ILE A 135 -8.66 2.15 -5.72
N LEU A 136 -7.87 1.20 -6.17
CA LEU A 136 -6.76 0.60 -5.42
C LEU A 136 -5.42 1.01 -6.01
N SER A 137 -4.51 1.45 -5.17
CA SER A 137 -3.12 1.81 -5.50
C SER A 137 -2.21 1.57 -4.31
N GLY A 138 -0.90 1.76 -4.48
CA GLY A 138 0.08 1.63 -3.40
C GLY A 138 1.13 0.56 -3.65
N MET A 139 1.67 -0.02 -2.61
CA MET A 139 2.81 -0.95 -2.69
C MET A 139 2.64 -2.16 -1.77
N LEU A 140 3.20 -3.31 -2.13
CA LEU A 140 3.87 -3.66 -3.38
C LEU A 140 2.87 -4.32 -4.33
N ALA A 141 3.06 -4.08 -5.63
CA ALA A 141 2.12 -4.47 -6.68
C ALA A 141 1.70 -5.95 -6.60
N ASN A 142 2.67 -6.87 -6.65
CA ASN A 142 2.44 -8.32 -6.64
C ASN A 142 2.28 -8.94 -5.23
N LEU A 143 2.28 -8.14 -4.18
CA LEU A 143 2.13 -8.59 -2.80
C LEU A 143 0.89 -7.96 -2.16
N CYS A 144 1.06 -6.86 -1.43
CA CYS A 144 -0.05 -6.26 -0.67
C CYS A 144 -1.17 -5.74 -1.57
N VAL A 145 -0.86 -5.07 -2.69
CA VAL A 145 -1.88 -4.54 -3.60
C VAL A 145 -2.68 -5.69 -4.23
N GLU A 146 -2.01 -6.72 -4.74
CA GLU A 146 -2.69 -7.89 -5.31
C GLU A 146 -3.50 -8.65 -4.24
N SER A 147 -2.99 -8.78 -3.03
CA SER A 147 -3.73 -9.42 -1.93
C SER A 147 -4.98 -8.63 -1.55
N HIS A 148 -4.90 -7.30 -1.51
CA HIS A 148 -6.07 -6.44 -1.30
C HIS A 148 -7.07 -6.56 -2.46
N LEU A 149 -6.60 -6.57 -3.70
CA LEU A 149 -7.45 -6.76 -4.88
C LEU A 149 -8.25 -8.05 -4.78
N ARG A 150 -7.57 -9.18 -4.53
CA ARG A 150 -8.20 -10.51 -4.44
C ARG A 150 -9.24 -10.55 -3.33
N GLU A 151 -8.89 -10.11 -2.13
CA GLU A 151 -9.82 -10.10 -1.01
C GLU A 151 -11.03 -9.19 -1.26
N LEU A 152 -10.83 -7.98 -1.80
CA LEU A 152 -11.94 -7.08 -2.09
C LEU A 152 -12.90 -7.65 -3.13
N ILE A 153 -12.39 -8.30 -4.19
CA ILE A 153 -13.21 -8.99 -5.19
C ILE A 153 -14.01 -10.14 -4.54
N GLU A 154 -13.36 -10.99 -3.73
CA GLU A 154 -14.03 -12.10 -3.02
C GLU A 154 -15.10 -11.59 -2.02
N GLN A 155 -14.92 -10.38 -1.49
CA GLN A 155 -15.89 -9.71 -0.65
C GLN A 155 -16.99 -8.97 -1.44
N GLY A 156 -16.99 -9.05 -2.77
CA GLY A 156 -18.03 -8.52 -3.65
C GLY A 156 -17.93 -7.01 -3.91
N PHE A 157 -16.73 -6.43 -3.84
CA PHE A 157 -16.48 -5.06 -4.29
C PHE A 157 -16.13 -5.02 -5.79
N GLU A 158 -16.50 -3.95 -6.48
CA GLU A 158 -15.90 -3.61 -7.77
C GLU A 158 -14.56 -2.88 -7.51
N VAL A 159 -13.48 -3.37 -8.12
CA VAL A 159 -12.14 -2.82 -7.87
C VAL A 159 -11.48 -2.39 -9.19
N ALA A 160 -11.08 -1.13 -9.26
CA ALA A 160 -10.18 -0.62 -10.28
C ALA A 160 -8.76 -0.47 -9.69
N VAL A 161 -7.75 -1.00 -10.37
CA VAL A 161 -6.35 -0.84 -9.97
C VAL A 161 -5.69 0.25 -10.80
N VAL A 162 -4.97 1.17 -10.15
CA VAL A 162 -4.19 2.23 -10.81
C VAL A 162 -2.76 1.73 -10.98
N LYS A 163 -2.44 1.16 -12.15
CA LYS A 163 -1.21 0.41 -12.37
C LYS A 163 0.07 1.23 -12.22
N ASP A 164 0.08 2.47 -12.71
CA ASP A 164 1.23 3.39 -12.61
C ASP A 164 1.35 4.11 -11.24
N ALA A 165 0.37 3.88 -10.35
CA ALA A 165 0.45 4.26 -8.94
C ALA A 165 0.76 3.03 -8.04
N THR A 166 1.33 1.98 -8.64
CA THR A 166 1.89 0.81 -7.95
C THR A 166 3.31 0.55 -8.41
N ALA A 167 4.10 -0.18 -7.63
CA ALA A 167 5.42 -0.67 -8.02
C ALA A 167 5.67 -2.03 -7.39
N GLY A 168 6.51 -2.84 -8.04
CA GLY A 168 6.84 -4.19 -7.60
C GLY A 168 8.34 -4.43 -7.49
N PRO A 169 8.77 -5.45 -6.75
CA PRO A 169 10.16 -5.82 -6.66
C PRO A 169 10.66 -6.42 -7.99
N ARG A 170 11.89 -6.11 -8.34
CA ARG A 170 12.65 -6.77 -9.40
C ARG A 170 13.78 -7.56 -8.78
N HIS A 171 13.80 -8.84 -9.03
CA HIS A 171 14.83 -9.73 -8.50
C HIS A 171 15.50 -10.46 -9.66
N PRO A 172 16.85 -10.51 -9.70
CA PRO A 172 17.58 -11.10 -10.83
C PRO A 172 17.19 -12.57 -11.10
N ASP A 173 16.89 -13.33 -10.07
CA ASP A 173 16.55 -14.76 -10.20
C ASP A 173 15.04 -15.03 -10.19
N LEU A 174 14.22 -14.13 -9.64
CA LEU A 174 12.77 -14.36 -9.48
C LEU A 174 11.92 -13.56 -10.48
N GLY A 175 12.55 -12.63 -11.21
CA GLY A 175 11.89 -11.84 -12.24
C GLY A 175 11.27 -10.53 -11.74
N ASP A 176 10.39 -9.97 -12.56
CA ASP A 176 9.75 -8.69 -12.35
C ASP A 176 8.37 -8.86 -11.71
N GLY A 177 8.25 -8.48 -10.44
CA GLY A 177 7.00 -8.58 -9.69
C GLY A 177 5.95 -7.54 -10.12
N TYR A 178 6.37 -6.41 -10.71
CA TYR A 178 5.43 -5.43 -11.25
C TYR A 178 4.73 -5.97 -12.50
N GLU A 179 5.49 -6.49 -13.44
CA GLU A 179 4.93 -7.09 -14.67
C GLU A 179 4.01 -8.28 -14.34
N ALA A 180 4.42 -9.13 -13.40
CA ALA A 180 3.60 -10.25 -12.93
C ALA A 180 2.27 -9.76 -12.33
N ALA A 181 2.31 -8.69 -11.54
CA ALA A 181 1.11 -8.08 -10.96
C ALA A 181 0.17 -7.50 -12.04
N VAL A 182 0.72 -6.77 -13.02
CA VAL A 182 -0.08 -6.17 -14.10
C VAL A 182 -0.80 -7.26 -14.91
N VAL A 183 -0.16 -8.40 -15.17
CA VAL A 183 -0.82 -9.56 -15.78
C VAL A 183 -2.01 -10.01 -14.94
N ASN A 184 -1.81 -10.21 -13.63
CA ASN A 184 -2.87 -10.65 -12.72
C ASN A 184 -3.99 -9.60 -12.60
N TYR A 185 -3.67 -8.31 -12.53
CA TYR A 185 -4.66 -7.25 -12.48
C TYR A 185 -5.63 -7.30 -13.67
N ASN A 186 -5.09 -7.52 -14.88
CA ASN A 186 -5.92 -7.62 -16.10
C ASN A 186 -6.86 -8.84 -16.11
N PHE A 187 -6.54 -9.89 -15.35
CA PHE A 187 -7.44 -11.05 -15.18
C PHE A 187 -8.45 -10.89 -14.04
N ILE A 188 -8.12 -10.12 -13.01
CA ILE A 188 -8.85 -10.14 -11.73
C ILE A 188 -9.66 -8.85 -11.51
N ALA A 189 -9.08 -7.68 -11.80
CA ALA A 189 -9.72 -6.40 -11.51
C ALA A 189 -10.88 -6.09 -12.47
N ASN A 190 -11.85 -5.30 -12.02
CA ASN A 190 -12.91 -4.78 -12.88
C ASN A 190 -12.38 -3.78 -13.91
N ALA A 191 -11.30 -3.06 -13.57
CA ALA A 191 -10.56 -2.19 -14.50
C ALA A 191 -9.09 -2.07 -14.06
N VAL A 192 -8.21 -1.88 -15.04
CA VAL A 192 -6.81 -1.52 -14.83
C VAL A 192 -6.58 -0.20 -15.55
N LEU A 193 -6.32 0.85 -14.78
CA LEU A 193 -6.30 2.24 -15.24
C LEU A 193 -4.94 2.88 -14.97
N THR A 194 -4.68 3.97 -15.66
CA THR A 194 -3.59 4.90 -15.34
C THR A 194 -4.05 5.98 -14.37
N THR A 195 -3.12 6.63 -13.70
CA THR A 195 -3.39 7.80 -12.85
C THR A 195 -4.10 8.89 -13.63
N GLU A 196 -3.71 9.13 -14.88
CA GLU A 196 -4.35 10.15 -15.74
C GLU A 196 -5.82 9.87 -15.97
N GLU A 197 -6.16 8.61 -16.32
CA GLU A 197 -7.56 8.20 -16.53
C GLU A 197 -8.41 8.36 -15.26
N VAL A 198 -7.84 7.97 -14.12
CA VAL A 198 -8.56 8.10 -12.83
C VAL A 198 -8.75 9.54 -12.42
N VAL A 199 -7.71 10.37 -12.52
CA VAL A 199 -7.78 11.79 -12.19
C VAL A 199 -8.80 12.51 -13.10
N ALA A 200 -8.79 12.21 -14.40
CA ALA A 200 -9.76 12.77 -15.33
C ALA A 200 -11.21 12.37 -15.01
N ALA A 201 -11.42 11.15 -14.48
CA ALA A 201 -12.75 10.68 -14.09
C ALA A 201 -13.22 11.22 -12.73
N MET A 202 -12.33 11.76 -11.90
CA MET A 202 -12.64 12.34 -10.59
C MET A 202 -12.97 13.83 -10.64
N LEU A 203 -12.59 14.50 -11.72
CA LEU A 203 -12.83 15.94 -11.95
C LEU A 203 -14.13 16.19 -12.70
#